data_1b34a1eb20e6b965209c6a1d6c6b1a15
#
_entry.id   1b34a1eb20e6b965209c6a1d6c6b1a15
#
_cell.length_a   1.000
_cell.length_b   1.000
_cell.length_c   1.000
_cell.angle_alpha   90.00
_cell.angle_beta   90.00
_cell.angle_gamma   90.00
#
_symmetry.space_group_name_H-M   'P 1'
#
loop_
_entity.id
_entity.type
_entity.pdbx_description
1 polymer ?
#
loop_
_entity_poly.entity_id
_entity_poly.type
_entity_poly.pdbx_seq_one_letter_code
_entity_poly.pdbx_strand_id
1 'polypeptide(L)'
;MDPLTNIRHTLQAVSLAEHELEDAVAQARHAGHSWADIGQALNVSRQAAFKRFGAVRNPFTGETMAPVSIDNLPEISDKLIRHISKGEEAETIEMLDPHVREDLPWSVIVDVWTSILTDFGELQEITDQTIVPIKGDRNAAPASEALSTKSTGTSVVVSTLNHEAGELMSRIAVSREGTVVGVLFLTPDATDYPF
;
A
#
# COMPACT_ATOMS: atom_id res chain seq x y z
N MET A 1 14.81 26.05 -14.99
CA MET A 1 14.05 24.79 -14.73
C MET A 1 13.39 24.99 -13.36
N ASP A 2 12.09 24.76 -13.27
CA ASP A 2 11.37 24.91 -11.99
C ASP A 2 11.87 23.85 -10.99
N PRO A 3 12.16 24.24 -9.72
CA PRO A 3 12.66 23.33 -8.69
C PRO A 3 11.78 22.10 -8.46
N LEU A 4 10.45 22.23 -8.54
CA LEU A 4 9.52 21.13 -8.39
C LEU A 4 9.59 20.15 -9.58
N THR A 5 9.82 20.64 -10.79
CA THR A 5 10.06 19.80 -11.96
C THR A 5 11.36 19.01 -11.82
N ASN A 6 12.40 19.63 -11.24
CA ASN A 6 13.64 18.93 -10.96
C ASN A 6 13.48 17.82 -9.93
N ILE A 7 12.66 18.05 -8.88
CA ILE A 7 12.33 17.01 -7.87
C ILE A 7 11.64 15.82 -8.55
N ARG A 8 10.63 16.05 -9.38
CA ARG A 8 9.92 14.97 -10.10
C ARG A 8 10.86 14.17 -10.99
N HIS A 9 11.72 14.85 -11.74
CA HIS A 9 12.69 14.19 -12.61
C HIS A 9 13.70 13.35 -11.82
N THR A 10 14.18 13.87 -10.69
CA THR A 10 15.08 13.14 -9.79
C THR A 10 14.39 11.93 -9.17
N LEU A 11 13.12 12.06 -8.77
CA LEU A 11 12.32 10.95 -8.24
C LEU A 11 12.16 9.82 -9.28
N GLN A 12 11.87 10.16 -10.55
CA GLN A 12 11.80 9.19 -11.63
C GLN A 12 13.13 8.47 -11.85
N ALA A 13 14.26 9.20 -11.79
CA ALA A 13 15.58 8.61 -11.92
C ALA A 13 15.90 7.65 -10.75
N VAL A 14 15.50 7.98 -9.55
CA VAL A 14 15.64 7.09 -8.36
C VAL A 14 14.82 5.82 -8.56
N SER A 15 13.56 5.93 -8.95
CA SER A 15 12.69 4.78 -9.19
C SER A 15 13.26 3.85 -10.28
N LEU A 16 13.78 4.40 -11.36
CA LEU A 16 14.42 3.62 -12.42
C LEU A 16 15.67 2.87 -11.89
N ALA A 17 16.52 3.56 -11.14
CA ALA A 17 17.72 2.95 -10.55
C ALA A 17 17.38 1.85 -9.53
N GLU A 18 16.30 1.98 -8.79
CA GLU A 18 15.81 0.95 -7.88
C GLU A 18 15.36 -0.31 -8.62
N HIS A 19 14.61 -0.18 -9.73
CA HIS A 19 14.24 -1.31 -10.59
C HIS A 19 15.46 -2.02 -11.19
N GLU A 20 16.42 -1.25 -11.71
CA GLU A 20 17.66 -1.82 -12.24
C GLU A 20 18.45 -2.59 -11.17
N LEU A 21 18.46 -2.10 -9.93
CA LEU A 21 19.11 -2.78 -8.83
C LEU A 21 18.39 -4.09 -8.44
N GLU A 22 17.08 -4.11 -8.47
CA GLU A 22 16.28 -5.32 -8.24
C GLU A 22 16.55 -6.39 -9.29
N ASP A 23 16.56 -5.99 -10.55
CA ASP A 23 16.88 -6.88 -11.65
C ASP A 23 18.30 -7.45 -11.53
N ALA A 24 19.27 -6.62 -11.16
CA ALA A 24 20.63 -7.06 -10.93
C ALA A 24 20.75 -8.08 -9.79
N VAL A 25 20.01 -7.85 -8.68
CA VAL A 25 19.96 -8.81 -7.56
C VAL A 25 19.27 -10.11 -7.98
N ALA A 26 18.18 -10.05 -8.75
CA ALA A 26 17.50 -11.23 -9.27
C ALA A 26 18.42 -12.05 -10.19
N GLN A 27 19.16 -11.38 -11.06
CA GLN A 27 20.17 -12.03 -11.93
C GLN A 27 21.29 -12.69 -11.11
N ALA A 28 21.81 -12.00 -10.08
CA ALA A 28 22.82 -12.56 -9.19
C ALA A 28 22.29 -13.82 -8.47
N ARG A 29 21.04 -13.82 -8.01
CA ARG A 29 20.40 -14.98 -7.41
C ARG A 29 20.23 -16.14 -8.40
N HIS A 30 19.85 -15.85 -9.64
CA HIS A 30 19.76 -16.85 -10.73
C HIS A 30 21.12 -17.45 -11.07
N ALA A 31 22.18 -16.65 -11.00
CA ALA A 31 23.56 -17.09 -11.18
C ALA A 31 24.12 -17.88 -9.99
N GLY A 32 23.35 -18.08 -8.90
CA GLY A 32 23.70 -18.88 -7.75
C GLY A 32 24.43 -18.16 -6.62
N HIS A 33 24.60 -16.84 -6.70
CA HIS A 33 25.21 -16.07 -5.60
C HIS A 33 24.37 -16.14 -4.33
N SER A 34 25.04 -16.24 -3.18
CA SER A 34 24.38 -16.29 -1.89
C SER A 34 23.89 -14.90 -1.44
N TRP A 35 22.96 -14.85 -0.48
CA TRP A 35 22.58 -13.58 0.14
C TRP A 35 23.73 -12.90 0.91
N ALA A 36 24.77 -13.65 1.28
CA ALA A 36 25.97 -13.08 1.87
C ALA A 36 26.78 -12.32 0.83
N ASP A 37 26.96 -12.89 -0.38
CA ASP A 37 27.68 -12.25 -1.49
C ASP A 37 26.95 -10.98 -1.95
N ILE A 38 25.61 -11.05 -2.07
CA ILE A 38 24.77 -9.91 -2.43
C ILE A 38 24.83 -8.83 -1.34
N GLY A 39 24.74 -9.22 -0.06
CA GLY A 39 24.89 -8.27 1.04
C GLY A 39 26.24 -7.56 1.02
N GLN A 40 27.31 -8.30 0.73
CA GLN A 40 28.65 -7.71 0.57
C GLN A 40 28.70 -6.72 -0.61
N ALA A 41 28.14 -7.08 -1.76
CA ALA A 41 28.08 -6.19 -2.92
C ALA A 41 27.28 -4.91 -2.67
N LEU A 42 26.24 -5.00 -1.85
CA LEU A 42 25.38 -3.87 -1.46
C LEU A 42 25.88 -3.10 -0.23
N ASN A 43 26.99 -3.55 0.36
CA ASN A 43 27.53 -3.02 1.62
C ASN A 43 26.50 -3.07 2.79
N VAL A 44 25.74 -4.15 2.85
CA VAL A 44 24.76 -4.44 3.92
C VAL A 44 24.95 -5.86 4.46
N SER A 45 24.31 -6.18 5.57
CA SER A 45 24.34 -7.55 6.09
C SER A 45 23.57 -8.51 5.18
N ARG A 46 23.92 -9.82 5.24
CA ARG A 46 23.18 -10.90 4.59
C ARG A 46 21.67 -10.81 4.88
N GLN A 47 21.31 -10.54 6.13
CA GLN A 47 19.93 -10.46 6.58
C GLN A 47 19.23 -9.22 5.99
N ALA A 48 19.89 -8.07 5.93
CA ALA A 48 19.36 -6.86 5.32
C ALA A 48 19.14 -7.04 3.81
N ALA A 49 20.08 -7.66 3.09
CA ALA A 49 19.92 -7.99 1.69
C ALA A 49 18.73 -8.93 1.45
N PHE A 50 18.59 -9.99 2.27
CA PHE A 50 17.45 -10.90 2.18
C PHE A 50 16.13 -10.19 2.50
N LYS A 51 16.10 -9.35 3.55
CA LYS A 51 14.89 -8.61 3.92
C LYS A 51 14.43 -7.65 2.81
N ARG A 52 15.38 -7.03 2.11
CA ARG A 52 15.07 -6.05 1.05
C ARG A 52 14.70 -6.70 -0.29
N PHE A 53 15.38 -7.78 -0.68
CA PHE A 53 15.27 -8.37 -2.01
C PHE A 53 14.85 -9.85 -2.01
N GLY A 54 14.76 -10.47 -0.83
CA GLY A 54 14.39 -11.86 -0.69
C GLY A 54 12.90 -12.04 -0.96
N ALA A 55 12.58 -12.99 -1.84
CA ALA A 55 11.21 -13.42 -2.01
C ALA A 55 10.76 -14.21 -0.77
N VAL A 56 9.75 -13.71 -0.08
CA VAL A 56 9.10 -14.47 1.00
C VAL A 56 8.21 -15.53 0.35
N ARG A 57 8.35 -16.78 0.80
CA ARG A 57 7.49 -17.87 0.34
C ARG A 57 6.26 -17.97 1.24
N ASN A 58 5.10 -18.15 0.63
CA ASN A 58 3.90 -18.49 1.36
C ASN A 58 4.13 -19.82 2.12
N PRO A 59 4.04 -19.84 3.46
CA PRO A 59 4.30 -21.05 4.24
C PRO A 59 3.30 -22.16 3.99
N PHE A 60 2.14 -21.86 3.41
CA PHE A 60 1.06 -22.82 3.14
C PHE A 60 1.09 -23.35 1.70
N THR A 61 1.43 -22.52 0.72
CA THR A 61 1.45 -22.93 -0.70
C THR A 61 2.86 -23.18 -1.23
N GLY A 62 3.90 -22.70 -0.54
CA GLY A 62 5.29 -22.77 -1.00
C GLY A 62 5.61 -21.86 -2.19
N GLU A 63 4.63 -21.13 -2.69
CA GLU A 63 4.80 -20.20 -3.81
C GLU A 63 5.61 -18.97 -3.39
N THR A 64 6.42 -18.48 -4.31
CA THR A 64 7.15 -17.24 -4.12
C THR A 64 6.18 -16.07 -4.21
N MET A 65 6.02 -15.36 -3.11
CA MET A 65 5.16 -14.17 -3.06
C MET A 65 5.96 -13.00 -3.63
N ALA A 66 5.50 -12.46 -4.76
CA ALA A 66 6.07 -11.22 -5.29
C ALA A 66 5.77 -10.08 -4.30
N PRO A 67 6.76 -9.21 -3.97
CA PRO A 67 6.46 -8.00 -3.21
C PRO A 67 5.51 -7.13 -4.03
N VAL A 68 4.44 -6.62 -3.40
CA VAL A 68 3.62 -5.60 -4.04
C VAL A 68 4.42 -4.31 -4.13
N SER A 69 4.47 -3.72 -5.31
CA SER A 69 5.03 -2.38 -5.45
C SER A 69 4.18 -1.40 -4.65
N ILE A 70 4.81 -0.62 -3.77
CA ILE A 70 4.14 0.45 -3.02
C ILE A 70 3.54 1.48 -3.98
N ASP A 71 4.11 1.63 -5.16
CA ASP A 71 3.66 2.58 -6.17
C ASP A 71 2.21 2.35 -6.61
N ASN A 72 1.69 1.13 -6.53
CA ASN A 72 0.32 0.79 -6.90
C ASN A 72 -0.69 0.92 -5.74
N LEU A 73 -0.25 1.12 -4.51
CA LEU A 73 -1.15 1.18 -3.35
C LEU A 73 -2.11 2.38 -3.40
N PRO A 74 -1.68 3.60 -3.78
CA PRO A 74 -2.59 4.72 -3.97
C PRO A 74 -3.66 4.44 -5.03
N GLU A 75 -3.31 3.78 -6.13
CA GLU A 75 -4.25 3.41 -7.20
C GLU A 75 -5.28 2.39 -6.72
N ILE A 76 -4.86 1.41 -5.91
CA ILE A 76 -5.77 0.42 -5.29
C ILE A 76 -6.76 1.13 -4.37
N SER A 77 -6.28 2.04 -3.52
CA SER A 77 -7.11 2.82 -2.62
C SER A 77 -8.12 3.70 -3.38
N ASP A 78 -7.65 4.45 -4.37
CA ASP A 78 -8.48 5.33 -5.20
C ASP A 78 -9.58 4.54 -5.93
N LYS A 79 -9.19 3.42 -6.54
CA LYS A 79 -10.10 2.52 -7.25
C LYS A 79 -11.19 1.97 -6.33
N LEU A 80 -10.81 1.50 -5.14
CA LEU A 80 -11.77 0.99 -4.16
C LEU A 80 -12.79 2.07 -3.75
N ILE A 81 -12.30 3.26 -3.38
CA ILE A 81 -13.17 4.37 -2.95
C ILE A 81 -14.13 4.77 -4.07
N ARG A 82 -13.67 4.80 -5.33
CA ARG A 82 -14.51 5.09 -6.50
C ARG A 82 -15.55 4.02 -6.77
N HIS A 83 -15.22 2.74 -6.60
CA HIS A 83 -16.20 1.65 -6.72
C HIS A 83 -17.28 1.78 -5.63
N ILE A 84 -16.88 2.05 -4.38
CA ILE A 84 -17.83 2.30 -3.29
C ILE A 84 -18.73 3.50 -3.60
N SER A 85 -18.15 4.61 -4.06
CA SER A 85 -18.90 5.86 -4.35
C SER A 85 -19.92 5.70 -5.47
N LYS A 86 -19.69 4.76 -6.38
CA LYS A 86 -20.60 4.44 -7.51
C LYS A 86 -21.59 3.33 -7.19
N GLY A 87 -21.47 2.68 -6.03
CA GLY A 87 -22.30 1.53 -5.67
C GLY A 87 -21.97 0.25 -6.44
N GLU A 88 -20.74 0.12 -6.93
CA GLU A 88 -20.25 -1.02 -7.69
C GLU A 88 -19.87 -2.16 -6.74
N GLU A 89 -20.87 -2.96 -6.32
CA GLU A 89 -20.71 -4.03 -5.31
C GLU A 89 -19.72 -5.10 -5.74
N ALA A 90 -19.89 -5.65 -6.94
CA ALA A 90 -19.08 -6.78 -7.40
C ALA A 90 -17.60 -6.42 -7.47
N GLU A 91 -17.28 -5.25 -8.03
CA GLU A 91 -15.94 -4.71 -8.16
C GLU A 91 -15.31 -4.42 -6.79
N THR A 92 -16.11 -3.87 -5.86
CA THR A 92 -15.67 -3.59 -4.49
C THR A 92 -15.32 -4.89 -3.76
N ILE A 93 -16.21 -5.88 -3.79
CA ILE A 93 -16.00 -7.17 -3.11
C ILE A 93 -14.82 -7.95 -3.72
N GLU A 94 -14.60 -7.86 -5.04
CA GLU A 94 -13.46 -8.51 -5.69
C GLU A 94 -12.12 -7.97 -5.16
N MET A 95 -12.04 -6.69 -4.81
CA MET A 95 -10.84 -6.07 -4.26
C MET A 95 -10.57 -6.44 -2.80
N LEU A 96 -11.57 -6.91 -2.05
CA LEU A 96 -11.39 -7.32 -0.65
C LEU A 96 -10.71 -8.68 -0.55
N ASP A 97 -9.86 -8.84 0.45
CA ASP A 97 -9.29 -10.14 0.81
C ASP A 97 -10.42 -11.13 1.17
N PRO A 98 -10.36 -12.39 0.70
CA PRO A 98 -11.40 -13.39 0.99
C PRO A 98 -11.71 -13.57 2.47
N HIS A 99 -10.70 -13.43 3.36
CA HIS A 99 -10.90 -13.56 4.81
C HIS A 99 -11.63 -12.37 5.43
N VAL A 100 -11.61 -11.21 4.78
CA VAL A 100 -12.25 -9.98 5.27
C VAL A 100 -13.70 -9.84 4.79
N ARG A 101 -14.07 -10.53 3.70
CA ARG A 101 -15.41 -10.41 3.09
C ARG A 101 -16.56 -10.81 4.02
N GLU A 102 -16.32 -11.74 4.95
CA GLU A 102 -17.31 -12.15 5.94
C GLU A 102 -17.53 -11.07 7.02
N ASP A 103 -16.44 -10.41 7.43
CA ASP A 103 -16.47 -9.38 8.47
C ASP A 103 -16.85 -8.00 7.92
N LEU A 104 -16.62 -7.77 6.63
CA LEU A 104 -16.90 -6.53 5.91
C LEU A 104 -17.78 -6.77 4.67
N PRO A 105 -19.03 -7.23 4.86
CA PRO A 105 -19.96 -7.44 3.76
C PRO A 105 -20.39 -6.12 3.12
N TRP A 106 -20.84 -6.18 1.88
CA TRP A 106 -21.28 -5.00 1.12
C TRP A 106 -22.31 -4.14 1.86
N SER A 107 -23.25 -4.76 2.59
CA SER A 107 -24.24 -4.03 3.37
C SER A 107 -23.62 -3.08 4.40
N VAL A 108 -22.55 -3.51 5.08
CA VAL A 108 -21.83 -2.67 6.05
C VAL A 108 -21.13 -1.50 5.35
N ILE A 109 -20.48 -1.78 4.22
CA ILE A 109 -19.80 -0.74 3.43
C ILE A 109 -20.79 0.32 2.95
N VAL A 110 -21.92 -0.12 2.41
CA VAL A 110 -22.97 0.77 1.86
C VAL A 110 -23.66 1.57 2.96
N ASP A 111 -23.90 0.97 4.12
CA ASP A 111 -24.51 1.69 5.25
C ASP A 111 -23.60 2.83 5.75
N VAL A 112 -22.30 2.56 5.88
CA VAL A 112 -21.31 3.60 6.24
C VAL A 112 -21.23 4.67 5.17
N TRP A 113 -21.16 4.28 3.89
CA TRP A 113 -21.06 5.24 2.79
C TRP A 113 -22.32 6.11 2.67
N THR A 114 -23.51 5.52 2.88
CA THR A 114 -24.79 6.26 2.88
C THR A 114 -24.83 7.29 4.01
N SER A 115 -24.30 6.95 5.19
CA SER A 115 -24.19 7.91 6.30
C SER A 115 -23.24 9.06 5.92
N ILE A 116 -22.11 8.76 5.28
CA ILE A 116 -21.18 9.78 4.78
C ILE A 116 -21.86 10.71 3.78
N LEU A 117 -22.58 10.15 2.80
CA LEU A 117 -23.33 10.95 1.82
C LEU A 117 -24.41 11.84 2.48
N THR A 118 -25.03 11.35 3.55
CA THR A 118 -26.05 12.11 4.28
C THR A 118 -25.45 13.31 5.02
N ASP A 119 -24.27 13.13 5.62
CA ASP A 119 -23.64 14.15 6.47
C ASP A 119 -22.74 15.12 5.67
N PHE A 120 -22.08 14.63 4.61
CA PHE A 120 -21.03 15.36 3.90
C PHE A 120 -21.34 15.61 2.40
N GLY A 121 -22.39 15.00 1.85
CA GLY A 121 -22.70 15.11 0.43
C GLY A 121 -21.80 14.21 -0.45
N GLU A 122 -21.82 14.44 -1.74
CA GLU A 122 -21.09 13.63 -2.71
C GLU A 122 -19.58 13.83 -2.65
N LEU A 123 -18.83 12.76 -2.93
CA LEU A 123 -17.38 12.79 -3.06
C LEU A 123 -16.99 13.60 -4.31
N GLN A 124 -16.17 14.64 -4.13
CA GLN A 124 -15.68 15.50 -5.21
C GLN A 124 -14.26 15.08 -5.65
N GLU A 125 -13.35 14.90 -4.69
CA GLU A 125 -11.95 14.67 -4.98
C GLU A 125 -11.29 13.80 -3.89
N ILE A 126 -10.25 13.06 -4.26
CA ILE A 126 -9.37 12.32 -3.35
C ILE A 126 -7.98 12.96 -3.44
N THR A 127 -7.46 13.43 -2.31
CA THR A 127 -6.17 14.15 -2.25
C THR A 127 -5.26 13.63 -1.15
N ASP A 128 -4.05 14.17 -1.05
CA ASP A 128 -3.08 13.99 0.03
C ASP A 128 -2.78 12.52 0.38
N GLN A 129 -2.62 11.69 -0.65
CA GLN A 129 -2.35 10.26 -0.46
C GLN A 129 -0.96 10.02 0.13
N THR A 130 -0.93 9.34 1.27
CA THR A 130 0.30 8.97 1.97
C THR A 130 0.25 7.50 2.36
N ILE A 131 1.38 6.80 2.26
CA ILE A 131 1.49 5.39 2.66
C ILE A 131 2.16 5.33 4.02
N VAL A 132 1.52 4.63 4.96
CA VAL A 132 2.06 4.40 6.31
C VAL A 132 2.06 2.91 6.64
N PRO A 133 3.06 2.42 7.41
CA PRO A 133 3.03 1.05 7.89
C PRO A 133 1.92 0.88 8.94
N ILE A 134 1.36 -0.32 9.03
CA ILE A 134 0.38 -0.64 10.08
C ILE A 134 1.05 -0.62 11.46
N LYS A 135 0.44 0.04 12.44
CA LYS A 135 0.97 0.07 13.82
C LYS A 135 0.94 -1.35 14.41
N GLY A 136 2.08 -1.82 14.89
CA GLY A 136 2.19 -3.15 15.52
C GLY A 136 2.58 -4.28 14.58
N ASP A 137 2.72 -4.04 13.30
CA ASP A 137 3.35 -5.01 12.40
C ASP A 137 4.85 -5.08 12.72
N ARG A 138 5.29 -6.22 13.29
CA ARG A 138 6.70 -6.46 13.61
C ARG A 138 7.60 -6.52 12.36
N ASN A 139 6.99 -6.64 11.18
CA ASN A 139 7.64 -6.62 9.88
C ASN A 139 7.57 -5.25 9.20
N ALA A 140 6.86 -4.28 9.80
CA ALA A 140 6.86 -2.91 9.29
C ALA A 140 8.28 -2.33 9.37
N ALA A 141 8.76 -1.82 8.25
CA ALA A 141 10.03 -1.12 8.20
C ALA A 141 9.95 0.17 9.04
N PRO A 142 11.04 0.57 9.75
CA PRO A 142 11.07 1.86 10.43
C PRO A 142 10.80 2.99 9.43
N ALA A 143 10.22 4.08 9.90
CA ALA A 143 9.78 5.22 9.05
C ALA A 143 10.90 5.80 8.15
N SER A 144 12.18 5.60 8.50
CA SER A 144 13.33 5.95 7.65
C SER A 144 13.52 5.03 6.44
N GLU A 145 12.91 3.84 6.43
CA GLU A 145 12.91 2.89 5.31
C GLU A 145 11.61 2.95 4.48
N ALA A 146 10.65 3.81 4.86
CA ALA A 146 9.40 4.01 4.13
C ALA A 146 9.58 4.64 2.73
N LEU A 147 10.81 5.02 2.37
CA LEU A 147 11.21 5.38 1.00
C LEU A 147 11.58 4.17 0.14
N SER A 148 11.55 2.96 0.69
CA SER A 148 11.72 1.73 -0.11
C SER A 148 10.39 1.39 -0.78
N THR A 149 10.41 1.25 -2.09
CA THR A 149 9.26 0.95 -2.96
C THR A 149 8.62 -0.42 -2.70
N LYS A 150 9.01 -1.14 -1.63
CA LYS A 150 8.50 -2.48 -1.31
C LYS A 150 8.09 -2.61 0.15
N SER A 151 6.80 -2.88 0.37
CA SER A 151 6.30 -3.32 1.67
C SER A 151 6.40 -4.84 1.81
N THR A 152 6.91 -5.31 2.94
CA THR A 152 6.94 -6.74 3.29
C THR A 152 5.75 -7.17 4.15
N GLY A 153 4.85 -6.26 4.45
CA GLY A 153 3.66 -6.46 5.27
C GLY A 153 2.44 -5.71 4.74
N THR A 154 1.45 -5.54 5.59
CA THR A 154 0.28 -4.71 5.29
C THR A 154 0.66 -3.23 5.35
N SER A 155 0.30 -2.48 4.34
CA SER A 155 0.46 -1.02 4.27
C SER A 155 -0.89 -0.34 4.32
N VAL A 156 -0.93 0.86 4.87
CA VAL A 156 -2.15 1.67 4.92
C VAL A 156 -1.98 2.88 4.02
N VAL A 157 -2.89 3.03 3.06
CA VAL A 157 -3.01 4.27 2.28
C VAL A 157 -3.95 5.21 3.04
N VAL A 158 -3.44 6.37 3.39
CA VAL A 158 -4.21 7.45 4.01
C VAL A 158 -4.49 8.49 2.95
N SER A 159 -5.74 8.90 2.80
CA SER A 159 -6.14 9.90 1.82
C SER A 159 -7.14 10.87 2.41
N THR A 160 -7.17 12.10 1.93
CA THR A 160 -8.23 13.07 2.21
C THR A 160 -9.34 12.92 1.16
N LEU A 161 -10.57 12.70 1.62
CA LEU A 161 -11.77 12.67 0.79
C LEU A 161 -12.49 14.01 0.91
N ASN A 162 -12.44 14.79 -0.16
CA ASN A 162 -13.14 16.07 -0.23
C ASN A 162 -14.57 15.83 -0.70
N HIS A 163 -15.54 16.08 0.16
CA HIS A 163 -16.98 16.01 -0.10
C HIS A 163 -17.56 17.43 -0.26
N GLU A 164 -18.83 17.53 -0.69
CA GLU A 164 -19.50 18.83 -0.88
C GLU A 164 -19.56 19.69 0.38
N ALA A 165 -19.72 19.08 1.55
CA ALA A 165 -19.93 19.78 2.82
C ALA A 165 -18.80 19.57 3.84
N GLY A 166 -17.67 18.96 3.45
CA GLY A 166 -16.55 18.75 4.36
C GLY A 166 -15.53 17.74 3.88
N GLU A 167 -14.60 17.43 4.75
CA GLU A 167 -13.50 16.50 4.47
C GLU A 167 -13.56 15.30 5.41
N LEU A 168 -13.19 14.13 4.89
CA LEU A 168 -12.97 12.91 5.65
C LEU A 168 -11.57 12.38 5.38
N MET A 169 -11.05 11.64 6.32
CA MET A 169 -9.83 10.84 6.14
C MET A 169 -10.23 9.40 5.82
N SER A 170 -9.74 8.85 4.73
CA SER A 170 -9.81 7.41 4.47
C SER A 170 -8.51 6.74 4.90
N ARG A 171 -8.62 5.51 5.42
CA ARG A 171 -7.49 4.63 5.69
C ARG A 171 -7.80 3.26 5.10
N ILE A 172 -7.08 2.91 4.05
CA ILE A 172 -7.25 1.64 3.33
C ILE A 172 -6.04 0.77 3.60
N ALA A 173 -6.24 -0.31 4.33
CA ALA A 173 -5.20 -1.30 4.60
C ALA A 173 -5.13 -2.29 3.43
N VAL A 174 -3.96 -2.40 2.81
CA VAL A 174 -3.71 -3.28 1.66
C VAL A 174 -2.65 -4.30 2.06
N SER A 175 -2.95 -5.56 1.83
CA SER A 175 -2.04 -6.66 2.05
C SER A 175 -0.87 -6.62 1.06
N ARG A 176 0.15 -7.42 1.32
CA ARG A 176 1.25 -7.60 0.39
C ARG A 176 0.85 -8.28 -0.94
N GLU A 177 -0.29 -8.94 -0.97
CA GLU A 177 -0.89 -9.56 -2.17
C GLU A 177 -1.67 -8.55 -3.03
N GLY A 178 -1.81 -7.30 -2.56
CA GLY A 178 -2.57 -6.26 -3.23
C GLY A 178 -4.09 -6.32 -2.98
N THR A 179 -4.54 -7.14 -2.02
CA THR A 179 -5.94 -7.20 -1.59
C THR A 179 -6.20 -6.25 -0.43
N VAL A 180 -7.40 -5.71 -0.36
CA VAL A 180 -7.81 -4.82 0.73
C VAL A 180 -8.20 -5.65 1.94
N VAL A 181 -7.55 -5.37 3.08
CA VAL A 181 -7.76 -6.07 4.36
C VAL A 181 -8.39 -5.18 5.42
N GLY A 182 -8.67 -3.93 5.13
CA GLY A 182 -9.36 -3.01 6.03
C GLY A 182 -9.72 -1.71 5.37
N VAL A 183 -10.86 -1.15 5.77
CA VAL A 183 -11.40 0.12 5.26
C VAL A 183 -11.91 0.93 6.45
N LEU A 184 -11.44 2.16 6.59
CA LEU A 184 -11.92 3.11 7.58
C LEU A 184 -12.18 4.47 6.92
N PHE A 185 -13.27 5.10 7.31
CA PHE A 185 -13.57 6.50 7.03
C PHE A 185 -13.73 7.23 8.35
N LEU A 186 -12.98 8.29 8.54
CA LEU A 186 -12.83 8.98 9.81
C LEU A 186 -12.93 10.49 9.60
N THR A 187 -13.39 11.21 10.62
CA THR A 187 -13.24 12.66 10.64
C THR A 187 -11.76 13.05 10.80
N PRO A 188 -11.31 14.20 10.28
CA PRO A 188 -9.89 14.59 10.33
C PRO A 188 -9.30 14.70 11.74
N ASP A 189 -10.14 14.90 12.75
CA ASP A 189 -9.78 15.01 14.16
C ASP A 189 -9.77 13.67 14.91
N ALA A 190 -10.08 12.56 14.24
CA ALA A 190 -10.05 11.24 14.85
C ALA A 190 -8.62 10.86 15.31
N THR A 191 -8.47 10.46 16.56
CA THR A 191 -7.16 10.12 17.16
C THR A 191 -7.03 8.67 17.61
N ASP A 192 -8.14 7.94 17.67
CA ASP A 192 -8.18 6.54 18.09
C ASP A 192 -8.79 5.68 16.97
N TYR A 193 -7.94 4.90 16.31
CA TYR A 193 -8.32 4.01 15.21
C TYR A 193 -7.40 2.77 15.19
N PRO A 194 -7.90 1.61 14.73
CA PRO A 194 -7.21 0.32 14.83
C PRO A 194 -5.95 0.22 13.95
N PHE A 195 -5.86 0.97 12.84
CA PHE A 195 -4.69 0.96 11.94
C PHE A 195 -4.51 2.26 11.17
#